data_870c6f145038698042d5e6ee34a4d527
#
_entry.id   870c6f145038698042d5e6ee34a4d527
#
_cell.length_a   1.000
_cell.length_b   1.000
_cell.length_c   1.000
_cell.angle_alpha   90.00
_cell.angle_beta   90.00
_cell.angle_gamma   90.00
#
_symmetry.space_group_name_H-M   'P 1'
#
loop_
_entity.id
_entity.type
_entity.pdbx_description
1 polymer ?
#
loop_
_entity_poly.entity_id
_entity_poly.type
_entity_poly.pdbx_seq_one_letter_code
_entity_poly.pdbx_strand_id
1 'polypeptide(L)'
;DEMTRWHTLGAFQRMDKRLASNVIDARWVLKWKIVNGKRIIQARLVVRGFKDLQASSLSTFAGTTSRWGQRIVNSVAVQKQWELFTADVSQAFLRGLTFAEAAKLKDEVHRSVQFCMPPGNTGILQKLPGYSDFDSLREVLEMLRCGFGLKDAPRLWNKVLRQLLLDLS
;
A
#
# COMPACT_ATOMS: atom_id res chain seq x y z
N ASP A 1 -4.60 10.40 11.16
CA ASP A 1 -4.95 9.02 11.50
C ASP A 1 -4.73 8.13 10.29
N GLU A 2 -4.47 6.84 10.49
CA GLU A 2 -4.11 5.90 9.40
C GLU A 2 -5.29 5.67 8.46
N MET A 3 -6.49 5.45 8.99
CA MET A 3 -7.70 5.23 8.16
C MET A 3 -8.06 6.45 7.34
N THR A 4 -7.90 7.64 7.91
CA THR A 4 -8.12 8.90 7.17
C THR A 4 -7.18 8.99 5.96
N ARG A 5 -5.90 8.61 6.13
CA ARG A 5 -4.93 8.59 5.01
C ARG A 5 -5.32 7.60 3.91
N TRP A 6 -5.74 6.40 4.28
CA TRP A 6 -6.23 5.40 3.33
C TRP A 6 -7.44 5.93 2.55
N HIS A 7 -8.38 6.55 3.25
CA HIS A 7 -9.58 7.14 2.65
C HIS A 7 -9.23 8.32 1.71
N THR A 8 -8.40 9.26 2.18
CA THR A 8 -7.97 10.42 1.37
C THR A 8 -7.22 10.00 0.10
N LEU A 9 -6.46 8.91 0.16
CA LEU A 9 -5.76 8.37 -1.02
C LEU A 9 -6.63 7.48 -1.90
N GLY A 10 -7.93 7.33 -1.60
CA GLY A 10 -8.85 6.50 -2.37
C GLY A 10 -8.40 5.04 -2.42
N ALA A 11 -7.88 4.51 -1.30
CA ALA A 11 -7.32 3.17 -1.27
C ALA A 11 -8.38 2.06 -1.21
N PHE A 12 -9.59 2.38 -0.79
CA PHE A 12 -10.71 1.44 -0.67
C PHE A 12 -12.06 2.09 -0.87
N GLN A 13 -13.07 1.27 -1.11
CA GLN A 13 -14.48 1.65 -1.15
C GLN A 13 -15.36 0.61 -0.46
N ARG A 14 -16.62 0.98 -0.19
CA ARG A 14 -17.65 0.06 0.34
C ARG A 14 -18.07 -0.93 -0.72
N MET A 15 -18.30 -2.18 -0.33
CA MET A 15 -18.82 -3.23 -1.20
C MET A 15 -19.78 -4.14 -0.43
N ASP A 16 -20.88 -4.55 -1.06
CA ASP A 16 -21.75 -5.58 -0.50
C ASP A 16 -20.98 -6.88 -0.35
N LYS A 17 -21.02 -7.45 0.84
CA LYS A 17 -20.28 -8.67 1.19
C LYS A 17 -20.67 -9.88 0.31
N ARG A 18 -21.89 -9.89 -0.23
CA ARG A 18 -22.37 -10.96 -1.13
C ARG A 18 -21.66 -10.94 -2.48
N LEU A 19 -21.13 -9.82 -2.90
CA LEU A 19 -20.38 -9.64 -4.14
C LEU A 19 -18.88 -9.90 -3.98
N ALA A 20 -18.42 -10.04 -2.74
CA ALA A 20 -17.00 -10.21 -2.44
C ALA A 20 -16.58 -11.67 -2.59
N SER A 21 -15.51 -11.92 -3.34
CA SER A 21 -15.01 -13.28 -3.63
C SER A 21 -13.64 -13.58 -2.98
N ASN A 22 -12.90 -12.56 -2.58
CA ASN A 22 -11.54 -12.69 -2.06
C ASN A 22 -11.37 -11.80 -0.82
N VAL A 23 -12.06 -12.20 0.26
CA VAL A 23 -12.09 -11.43 1.51
C VAL A 23 -10.99 -11.87 2.45
N ILE A 24 -10.10 -10.94 2.78
CA ILE A 24 -9.02 -11.14 3.76
C ILE A 24 -9.27 -10.29 5.00
N ASP A 25 -8.62 -10.61 6.08
CA ASP A 25 -8.68 -9.81 7.30
C ASP A 25 -7.51 -8.82 7.38
N ALA A 26 -7.69 -7.79 8.18
CA ALA A 26 -6.67 -6.81 8.48
C ALA A 26 -6.30 -6.85 9.96
N ARG A 27 -5.15 -6.27 10.31
CA ARG A 27 -4.70 -6.10 11.69
C ARG A 27 -4.01 -4.75 11.87
N TRP A 28 -4.03 -4.24 13.08
CA TRP A 28 -3.20 -3.12 13.47
C TRP A 28 -1.79 -3.59 13.84
N VAL A 29 -0.81 -2.88 13.32
CA VAL A 29 0.59 -2.98 13.75
C VAL A 29 0.94 -1.68 14.45
N LEU A 30 1.20 -1.76 15.73
CA LEU A 30 1.53 -0.61 16.57
C LEU A 30 3.04 -0.61 16.83
N LYS A 31 3.68 0.53 16.63
CA LYS A 31 5.10 0.73 16.95
C LYS A 31 5.31 2.04 17.68
N TRP A 32 6.17 2.03 18.67
CA TRP A 32 6.68 3.26 19.25
C TRP A 32 7.59 3.99 18.26
N LYS A 33 7.38 5.27 18.14
CA LYS A 33 8.22 6.18 17.35
C LYS A 33 8.53 7.42 18.18
N ILE A 34 9.74 7.93 18.06
CA ILE A 34 10.12 9.22 18.64
C ILE A 34 9.98 10.27 17.52
N VAL A 35 9.17 11.28 17.76
CA VAL A 35 8.99 12.43 16.86
C VAL A 35 9.15 13.69 17.69
N ASN A 36 10.08 14.54 17.32
CA ASN A 36 10.41 15.78 18.04
C ASN A 36 10.63 15.53 19.55
N GLY A 37 11.38 14.47 19.91
CA GLY A 37 11.68 14.09 21.29
C GLY A 37 10.52 13.43 22.06
N LYS A 38 9.31 13.35 21.49
CA LYS A 38 8.14 12.75 22.13
C LYS A 38 7.91 11.33 21.62
N ARG A 39 7.62 10.40 22.54
CA ARG A 39 7.18 9.05 22.17
C ARG A 39 5.73 9.07 21.72
N ILE A 40 5.49 8.59 20.53
CA ILE A 40 4.14 8.41 19.98
C ILE A 40 3.94 6.97 19.52
N ILE A 41 2.69 6.50 19.51
CA ILE A 41 2.34 5.22 18.90
C ILE A 41 1.99 5.48 17.43
N GLN A 42 2.76 4.90 16.53
CA GLN A 42 2.43 4.84 15.13
C GLN A 42 1.62 3.57 14.86
N ALA A 43 0.37 3.74 14.43
CA ALA A 43 -0.48 2.65 13.99
C ALA A 43 -0.39 2.50 12.46
N ARG A 44 -0.31 1.26 11.97
CA ARG A 44 -0.44 0.91 10.55
C ARG A 44 -1.50 -0.16 10.41
N LEU A 45 -2.42 0.03 9.47
CA LEU A 45 -3.32 -1.03 9.05
C LEU A 45 -2.58 -1.93 8.06
N VAL A 46 -2.59 -3.23 8.33
CA VAL A 46 -1.90 -4.23 7.50
C VAL A 46 -2.90 -5.33 7.17
N VAL A 47 -3.18 -5.53 5.88
CA VAL A 47 -4.00 -6.63 5.42
C VAL A 47 -3.19 -7.94 5.39
N ARG A 48 -3.84 -9.08 5.64
CA ARG A 48 -3.17 -10.38 5.67
C ARG A 48 -3.09 -10.98 4.27
N GLY A 49 -2.23 -10.40 3.41
CA GLY A 49 -2.06 -10.81 2.01
C GLY A 49 -1.64 -12.26 1.78
N PHE A 50 -1.24 -13.00 2.81
CA PHE A 50 -1.01 -14.45 2.70
C PHE A 50 -2.32 -15.25 2.59
N LYS A 51 -3.47 -14.64 2.94
CA LYS A 51 -4.81 -15.22 2.76
C LYS A 51 -5.44 -14.86 1.41
N ASP A 52 -4.81 -14.01 0.64
CA ASP A 52 -5.26 -13.58 -0.69
C ASP A 52 -5.26 -14.79 -1.65
N LEU A 53 -6.42 -15.13 -2.16
CA LEU A 53 -6.60 -16.27 -3.06
C LEU A 53 -5.83 -16.11 -4.38
N GLN A 54 -5.57 -14.88 -4.80
CA GLN A 54 -4.81 -14.58 -6.01
C GLN A 54 -3.29 -14.56 -5.78
N ALA A 55 -2.82 -14.68 -4.54
CA ALA A 55 -1.40 -14.50 -4.18
C ALA A 55 -0.42 -15.43 -4.92
N SER A 56 -0.86 -16.63 -5.32
CA SER A 56 -0.04 -17.60 -6.05
C SER A 56 0.14 -17.28 -7.54
N SER A 57 -0.80 -16.53 -8.14
CA SER A 57 -0.76 -16.13 -9.55
C SER A 57 -0.07 -14.79 -9.78
N LEU A 58 0.35 -14.10 -8.71
CA LEU A 58 0.93 -12.77 -8.80
C LEU A 58 2.45 -12.82 -8.97
N SER A 59 2.96 -12.00 -9.87
CA SER A 59 4.37 -11.63 -9.83
C SER A 59 4.60 -10.64 -8.68
N THR A 60 5.51 -10.96 -7.79
CA THR A 60 5.82 -10.15 -6.60
C THR A 60 7.19 -9.51 -6.66
N PHE A 61 7.94 -9.75 -7.73
CA PHE A 61 9.29 -9.21 -7.86
C PHE A 61 9.27 -7.68 -7.93
N ALA A 62 9.98 -7.06 -7.00
CA ALA A 62 10.27 -5.63 -6.99
C ALA A 62 11.78 -5.45 -6.93
N GLY A 63 12.35 -4.86 -7.96
CA GLY A 63 13.80 -4.60 -8.00
C GLY A 63 14.22 -3.66 -6.88
N THR A 64 15.18 -4.07 -6.09
CA THR A 64 15.86 -3.23 -5.09
C THR A 64 17.34 -3.17 -5.41
N THR A 65 17.94 -2.00 -5.19
CA THR A 65 19.38 -1.82 -5.45
C THR A 65 20.19 -2.68 -4.48
N SER A 66 21.14 -3.45 -5.01
CA SER A 66 22.08 -4.20 -4.19
C SER A 66 23.05 -3.26 -3.45
N ARG A 67 23.71 -3.77 -2.39
CA ARG A 67 24.77 -3.02 -1.69
C ARG A 67 25.90 -2.61 -2.63
N TRP A 68 26.22 -3.44 -3.60
CA TRP A 68 27.25 -3.14 -4.61
C TRP A 68 26.80 -2.02 -5.53
N GLY A 69 25.54 -2.04 -6.00
CA GLY A 69 24.98 -0.95 -6.79
C GLY A 69 25.03 0.38 -6.05
N GLN A 70 24.65 0.41 -4.77
CA GLN A 70 24.75 1.62 -3.95
C GLN A 70 26.21 2.13 -3.83
N ARG A 71 27.17 1.22 -3.60
CA ARG A 71 28.59 1.60 -3.52
C ARG A 71 29.12 2.16 -4.84
N ILE A 72 28.75 1.56 -5.96
CA ILE A 72 29.14 2.05 -7.30
C ILE A 72 28.60 3.46 -7.53
N VAL A 73 27.30 3.67 -7.25
CA VAL A 73 26.68 5.01 -7.41
C VAL A 73 27.39 6.03 -6.54
N ASN A 74 27.65 5.71 -5.27
CA ASN A 74 28.37 6.62 -4.37
C ASN A 74 29.80 6.91 -4.87
N SER A 75 30.54 5.91 -5.35
CA SER A 75 31.89 6.10 -5.89
C SER A 75 31.89 6.99 -7.12
N VAL A 76 30.95 6.77 -8.05
CA VAL A 76 30.81 7.62 -9.24
C VAL A 76 30.42 9.05 -8.86
N ALA A 77 29.48 9.21 -7.93
CA ALA A 77 29.08 10.53 -7.46
C ALA A 77 30.24 11.33 -6.88
N VAL A 78 31.09 10.70 -6.06
CA VAL A 78 32.30 11.32 -5.52
C VAL A 78 33.27 11.74 -6.64
N GLN A 79 33.55 10.83 -7.59
CA GLN A 79 34.45 11.11 -8.72
C GLN A 79 33.94 12.23 -9.63
N LYS A 80 32.60 12.33 -9.80
CA LYS A 80 31.95 13.31 -10.64
C LYS A 80 31.56 14.58 -9.89
N GLN A 81 31.82 14.64 -8.58
CA GLN A 81 31.40 15.72 -7.68
C GLN A 81 29.88 15.99 -7.72
N TRP A 82 29.08 14.91 -7.85
CA TRP A 82 27.63 14.99 -7.82
C TRP A 82 27.13 15.11 -6.39
N GLU A 83 26.13 15.93 -6.19
CA GLU A 83 25.38 15.94 -4.95
C GLU A 83 24.45 14.72 -4.87
N LEU A 84 24.36 14.12 -3.68
CA LEU A 84 23.49 12.98 -3.43
C LEU A 84 22.34 13.41 -2.52
N PHE A 85 21.14 13.08 -2.94
CA PHE A 85 19.92 13.33 -2.19
C PHE A 85 19.25 12.02 -1.80
N THR A 86 18.59 12.01 -0.64
CA THR A 86 17.74 10.90 -0.22
C THR A 86 16.31 11.39 -0.08
N ALA A 87 15.35 10.58 -0.54
CA ALA A 87 13.94 10.86 -0.40
C ALA A 87 13.22 9.64 0.17
N ASP A 88 12.26 9.86 1.07
CA ASP A 88 11.34 8.85 1.57
C ASP A 88 9.91 9.21 1.17
N VAL A 89 9.22 8.28 0.53
CA VAL A 89 7.84 8.50 0.07
C VAL A 89 6.87 7.94 1.11
N SER A 90 6.20 8.85 1.80
CA SER A 90 5.14 8.48 2.75
C SER A 90 4.02 7.71 2.07
N GLN A 91 3.60 6.58 2.68
CA GLN A 91 2.48 5.76 2.19
C GLN A 91 2.68 5.28 0.73
N ALA A 92 3.90 4.97 0.34
CA ALA A 92 4.29 4.62 -1.03
C ALA A 92 3.32 3.61 -1.69
N PHE A 93 2.95 2.53 -1.00
CA PHE A 93 2.06 1.51 -1.56
C PHE A 93 0.65 2.03 -1.86
N LEU A 94 0.12 2.93 -1.03
CA LEU A 94 -1.19 3.55 -1.24
C LEU A 94 -1.16 4.62 -2.35
N ARG A 95 0.02 5.06 -2.76
CA ARG A 95 0.24 5.99 -3.89
C ARG A 95 0.58 5.26 -5.18
N GLY A 96 0.64 3.94 -5.15
CA GLY A 96 0.81 3.08 -6.32
C GLY A 96 -0.37 3.18 -7.29
N LEU A 97 -0.30 2.44 -8.40
CA LEU A 97 -1.41 2.30 -9.33
C LEU A 97 -2.66 1.76 -8.64
N THR A 98 -3.83 2.19 -9.09
CA THR A 98 -5.06 1.48 -8.76
C THR A 98 -5.06 0.10 -9.44
N PHE A 99 -5.83 -0.83 -8.92
CA PHE A 99 -5.98 -2.15 -9.57
C PHE A 99 -6.57 -2.03 -10.97
N ALA A 100 -7.46 -1.07 -11.21
CA ALA A 100 -8.01 -0.79 -12.53
C ALA A 100 -6.95 -0.23 -13.51
N GLU A 101 -6.05 0.65 -13.05
CA GLU A 101 -4.93 1.15 -13.85
C GLU A 101 -3.91 0.03 -14.12
N ALA A 102 -3.58 -0.76 -13.10
CA ALA A 102 -2.67 -1.88 -13.24
C ALA A 102 -3.18 -2.92 -14.26
N ALA A 103 -4.48 -3.24 -14.24
CA ALA A 103 -5.10 -4.19 -15.17
C ALA A 103 -5.00 -3.78 -16.66
N LYS A 104 -4.75 -2.49 -16.94
CA LYS A 104 -4.52 -2.00 -18.32
C LYS A 104 -3.08 -2.22 -18.79
N LEU A 105 -2.18 -2.56 -17.89
CA LEU A 105 -0.78 -2.83 -18.25
C LEU A 105 -0.64 -4.26 -18.77
N LYS A 106 0.24 -4.42 -19.72
CA LYS A 106 0.60 -5.76 -20.24
C LYS A 106 1.12 -6.64 -19.09
N ASP A 107 0.71 -7.90 -19.09
CA ASP A 107 1.13 -8.94 -18.14
C ASP A 107 0.67 -8.72 -16.68
N GLU A 108 -0.38 -7.92 -16.45
CA GLU A 108 -0.99 -7.79 -15.13
C GLU A 108 -2.30 -8.57 -15.01
N VAL A 109 -2.43 -9.25 -13.89
CA VAL A 109 -3.66 -9.97 -13.52
C VAL A 109 -4.69 -8.98 -12.98
N HIS A 110 -5.94 -9.15 -13.35
CA HIS A 110 -7.04 -8.39 -12.75
C HIS A 110 -7.11 -8.70 -11.26
N ARG A 111 -6.99 -7.66 -10.43
CA ARG A 111 -7.00 -7.77 -8.98
C ARG A 111 -8.37 -7.46 -8.41
N SER A 112 -8.86 -8.36 -7.56
CA SER A 112 -10.05 -8.14 -6.74
C SER A 112 -9.75 -8.65 -5.34
N VAL A 113 -9.57 -7.73 -4.40
CA VAL A 113 -9.27 -8.02 -3.00
C VAL A 113 -10.17 -7.19 -2.12
N GLN A 114 -10.86 -7.85 -1.22
CA GLN A 114 -11.69 -7.19 -0.21
C GLN A 114 -11.08 -7.47 1.17
N PHE A 115 -11.30 -6.57 2.11
CA PHE A 115 -10.83 -6.80 3.47
C PHE A 115 -11.86 -6.41 4.52
N CYS A 116 -11.79 -7.10 5.66
CA CYS A 116 -12.54 -6.75 6.85
C CYS A 116 -11.66 -5.94 7.82
N MET A 117 -12.27 -4.97 8.48
CA MET A 117 -11.62 -4.30 9.61
C MET A 117 -11.31 -5.29 10.74
N PRO A 118 -10.27 -5.04 11.53
CA PRO A 118 -10.03 -5.82 12.74
C PRO A 118 -11.27 -5.80 13.64
N PRO A 119 -11.61 -6.92 14.32
CA PRO A 119 -12.78 -7.01 15.18
C PRO A 119 -12.83 -5.86 16.20
N GLY A 120 -14.03 -5.31 16.42
CA GLY A 120 -14.25 -4.19 17.35
C GLY A 120 -13.79 -2.82 16.85
N ASN A 121 -13.30 -2.70 15.60
CA ASN A 121 -12.74 -1.45 15.07
C ASN A 121 -13.62 -0.79 13.99
N THR A 122 -14.82 -1.27 13.76
CA THR A 122 -15.77 -0.67 12.79
C THR A 122 -16.06 0.80 13.10
N GLY A 123 -16.12 1.19 14.38
CA GLY A 123 -16.34 2.58 14.80
C GLY A 123 -15.22 3.55 14.37
N ILE A 124 -14.02 3.07 14.04
CA ILE A 124 -12.96 3.92 13.45
C ILE A 124 -13.32 4.27 12.01
N LEU A 125 -13.85 3.31 11.26
CA LEU A 125 -14.28 3.49 9.87
C LEU A 125 -15.50 4.41 9.81
N GLN A 126 -16.48 4.24 10.70
CA GLN A 126 -17.70 5.05 10.76
C GLN A 126 -17.46 6.55 11.02
N LYS A 127 -16.25 6.93 11.44
CA LYS A 127 -15.84 8.34 11.56
C LYS A 127 -15.43 8.97 10.23
N LEU A 128 -15.27 8.18 9.17
CA LEU A 128 -14.90 8.69 7.85
C LEU A 128 -16.14 9.20 7.09
N PRO A 129 -15.98 10.23 6.26
CA PRO A 129 -17.06 10.70 5.38
C PRO A 129 -17.59 9.56 4.51
N GLY A 130 -18.92 9.38 4.47
CA GLY A 130 -19.60 8.35 3.68
C GLY A 130 -19.59 6.93 4.29
N TYR A 131 -19.11 6.78 5.54
CA TYR A 131 -19.04 5.48 6.23
C TYR A 131 -19.80 5.44 7.56
N SER A 132 -20.57 6.47 7.92
CA SER A 132 -21.27 6.57 9.20
C SER A 132 -22.25 5.42 9.46
N ASP A 133 -22.84 4.89 8.39
CA ASP A 133 -23.81 3.79 8.38
C ASP A 133 -23.20 2.44 7.96
N PHE A 134 -21.86 2.33 7.89
CA PHE A 134 -21.19 1.10 7.48
C PHE A 134 -21.53 -0.05 8.43
N ASP A 135 -22.03 -1.15 7.85
CA ASP A 135 -22.40 -2.38 8.56
C ASP A 135 -21.45 -3.53 8.19
N SER A 136 -20.56 -3.88 9.09
CA SER A 136 -19.58 -4.97 8.89
C SER A 136 -20.19 -6.38 8.74
N LEU A 137 -21.48 -6.55 9.04
CA LEU A 137 -22.18 -7.81 8.78
C LEU A 137 -22.58 -7.94 7.31
N ARG A 138 -22.91 -6.82 6.67
CA ARG A 138 -23.41 -6.75 5.29
C ARG A 138 -22.38 -6.26 4.28
N GLU A 139 -21.37 -5.54 4.73
CA GLU A 139 -20.38 -4.87 3.89
C GLU A 139 -18.95 -5.29 4.21
N VAL A 140 -18.12 -5.16 3.21
CA VAL A 140 -16.65 -5.25 3.28
C VAL A 140 -16.04 -4.05 2.60
N LEU A 141 -14.73 -3.90 2.73
CA LEU A 141 -13.97 -2.86 2.06
C LEU A 141 -13.26 -3.47 0.85
N GLU A 142 -13.61 -3.01 -0.34
CA GLU A 142 -12.89 -3.37 -1.56
C GLU A 142 -11.64 -2.51 -1.68
N MET A 143 -10.49 -3.14 -1.89
CA MET A 143 -9.25 -2.43 -2.14
C MET A 143 -9.21 -1.91 -3.58
N LEU A 144 -8.92 -0.62 -3.73
CA LEU A 144 -8.72 0.02 -5.03
C LEU A 144 -7.21 0.16 -5.35
N ARG A 145 -6.37 0.19 -4.32
CA ARG A 145 -4.91 0.28 -4.41
C ARG A 145 -4.26 -0.73 -3.48
N CYS A 146 -3.00 -1.04 -3.73
CA CYS A 146 -2.24 -1.88 -2.82
C CYS A 146 -2.05 -1.21 -1.46
N GLY A 147 -2.34 -1.96 -0.40
CA GLY A 147 -2.06 -1.57 0.97
C GLY A 147 -0.91 -2.38 1.59
N PHE A 148 -0.53 -2.00 2.79
CA PHE A 148 0.48 -2.75 3.55
C PHE A 148 0.00 -4.20 3.79
N GLY A 149 0.88 -5.15 3.44
CA GLY A 149 0.66 -6.58 3.63
C GLY A 149 0.26 -7.36 2.37
N LEU A 150 -0.14 -6.70 1.28
CA LEU A 150 -0.27 -7.35 -0.01
C LEU A 150 1.10 -7.65 -0.62
N LYS A 151 1.24 -8.82 -1.23
CA LYS A 151 2.54 -9.30 -1.75
C LYS A 151 3.01 -8.54 -2.99
N ASP A 152 2.09 -8.03 -3.80
CA ASP A 152 2.34 -7.29 -5.02
C ASP A 152 2.52 -5.77 -4.81
N ALA A 153 2.28 -5.27 -3.59
CA ALA A 153 2.39 -3.84 -3.29
C ALA A 153 3.77 -3.22 -3.62
N PRO A 154 4.91 -3.85 -3.29
CA PRO A 154 6.21 -3.32 -3.66
C PRO A 154 6.41 -3.25 -5.18
N ARG A 155 5.90 -4.24 -5.93
CA ARG A 155 6.02 -4.30 -7.38
C ARG A 155 5.22 -3.20 -8.06
N LEU A 156 3.96 -3.01 -7.68
CA LEU A 156 3.13 -1.95 -8.26
C LEU A 156 3.67 -0.55 -7.94
N TRP A 157 4.18 -0.35 -6.73
CA TRP A 157 4.89 0.89 -6.40
C TRP A 157 6.14 1.09 -7.26
N ASN A 158 6.94 0.05 -7.46
CA ASN A 158 8.16 0.14 -8.28
C ASN A 158 7.85 0.55 -9.72
N LYS A 159 6.71 0.12 -10.30
CA LYS A 159 6.26 0.58 -11.62
C LYS A 159 6.00 2.08 -11.66
N VAL A 160 5.30 2.61 -10.66
CA VAL A 160 5.05 4.06 -10.55
C VAL A 160 6.35 4.84 -10.41
N LEU A 161 7.22 4.40 -9.50
CA LEU A 161 8.50 5.07 -9.28
C LEU A 161 9.36 5.07 -10.54
N ARG A 162 9.42 3.94 -11.25
CA ARG A 162 10.15 3.85 -12.52
C ARG A 162 9.61 4.83 -13.56
N GLN A 163 8.29 4.92 -13.70
CA GLN A 163 7.68 5.85 -14.66
C GLN A 163 8.01 7.30 -14.30
N LEU A 164 7.85 7.67 -13.02
CA LEU A 164 8.20 9.01 -12.55
C LEU A 164 9.66 9.38 -12.84
N LEU A 165 10.59 8.43 -12.65
CA LEU A 165 12.01 8.67 -12.94
C LEU A 165 12.29 8.81 -14.44
N LEU A 166 11.56 8.07 -15.29
CA LEU A 166 11.67 8.21 -16.75
C LEU A 166 11.09 9.53 -17.26
N ASP A 167 10.03 10.02 -16.61
CA ASP A 167 9.40 11.30 -16.99
C ASP A 167 10.26 12.52 -16.57
N LEU A 168 11.24 12.31 -15.69
CA LEU A 168 12.18 13.36 -15.23
C LEU A 168 13.52 13.35 -16.01
N SER A 169 13.78 12.34 -16.83
CA SER A 169 15.01 12.18 -17.61
C SER A 169 14.87 12.72 -19.01
#